data_1b70ac3fda8ef84f90c58e14efe091ea
#
_entry.id   1b70ac3fda8ef84f90c58e14efe091ea
#
_cell.length_a   1.000
_cell.length_b   1.000
_cell.length_c   1.000
_cell.angle_alpha   90.00
_cell.angle_beta   90.00
_cell.angle_gamma   90.00
#
_symmetry.space_group_name_H-M   'P 1'
#
loop_
_entity.id
_entity.type
_entity.pdbx_description
1 polymer ?
#
loop_
_entity_poly.entity_id
_entity_poly.type
_entity_poly.pdbx_seq_one_letter_code
_entity_poly.pdbx_strand_id
1 'polypeptide(L)'
;RDQPRSRGLGDVYKRQVIGRLLDEGLYPYTKRYLGSFNNHFSTIGLVGMNEACLNASWLREDLSHREAQEFTKAVLNHMRGRLSDYQEQYEGELFNLEATPAESTVYRFAKYDAKNFPGIITAGKEGETPYYTNSSHLPVSYTEDIFSALDIQDELQTLYTSGTVFHTFLGEKLPDWQSAATLVRKIAENYKLPYYTISPTYSVCRTHGYLAGEQHTCPHCGSKTEVYSRITGYYRPVQNWNDGKVQEFKDRKVYSMLDYREHKQRKAEAAAAAEKSASPDVAAAYTLFTTKTCPNCKAAKAILDRAGIKYDVVDAEDEPELALRYGVMQVPALVVVSFGENGSGNAEKLSGVGPINGFVRSMGCEQTAN
;
A
#
# COMPACT_ATOMS: atom_id res chain seq x y z
N ARG A 1 27.40 -4.51 2.19
CA ARG A 1 28.67 -3.85 1.83
C ARG A 1 28.85 -3.56 0.33
N ASP A 2 27.96 -4.05 -0.55
CA ASP A 2 28.06 -3.88 -2.00
C ASP A 2 27.05 -2.90 -2.61
N GLN A 3 26.39 -2.08 -1.82
CA GLN A 3 25.35 -1.15 -2.27
C GLN A 3 25.81 -0.07 -3.28
N PRO A 4 27.03 0.52 -3.21
CA PRO A 4 27.46 1.47 -4.23
C PRO A 4 27.72 0.82 -5.59
N ARG A 5 28.12 -0.44 -5.62
CA ARG A 5 28.44 -1.16 -6.86
C ARG A 5 27.23 -1.61 -7.65
N SER A 6 26.14 -2.00 -6.96
CA SER A 6 24.91 -2.41 -7.65
C SER A 6 24.19 -1.24 -8.34
N ARG A 7 24.34 -0.02 -7.82
CA ARG A 7 23.80 1.19 -8.43
C ARG A 7 24.57 1.58 -9.70
N GLY A 8 25.90 1.49 -9.68
CA GLY A 8 26.75 1.67 -10.87
C GLY A 8 26.58 0.59 -11.92
N LEU A 9 26.23 -0.66 -11.54
CA LEU A 9 26.02 -1.75 -12.48
C LEU A 9 24.81 -1.55 -13.39
N GLY A 10 23.70 -0.98 -12.89
CA GLY A 10 22.53 -0.66 -13.72
C GLY A 10 22.86 0.36 -14.80
N ASP A 11 23.59 1.40 -14.45
CA ASP A 11 24.04 2.44 -15.37
C ASP A 11 25.10 1.92 -16.37
N VAL A 12 26.08 1.19 -15.88
CA VAL A 12 27.09 0.52 -16.72
C VAL A 12 26.44 -0.49 -17.66
N TYR A 13 25.47 -1.27 -17.20
CA TYR A 13 24.74 -2.21 -18.04
C TYR A 13 23.95 -1.51 -19.14
N LYS A 14 23.22 -0.44 -18.83
CA LYS A 14 22.50 0.36 -19.83
C LYS A 14 23.44 0.96 -20.86
N ARG A 15 24.49 1.62 -20.42
CA ARG A 15 25.40 2.34 -21.33
C ARG A 15 26.30 1.40 -22.13
N GLN A 16 26.87 0.39 -21.50
CA GLN A 16 27.84 -0.49 -22.15
C GLN A 16 27.19 -1.65 -22.91
N VAL A 17 26.24 -2.37 -22.30
CA VAL A 17 25.66 -3.55 -22.94
C VAL A 17 24.49 -3.18 -23.85
N ILE A 18 23.49 -2.48 -23.33
CA ILE A 18 22.29 -2.15 -24.09
C ILE A 18 22.61 -1.11 -25.18
N GLY A 19 23.47 -0.12 -24.87
CA GLY A 19 23.92 0.86 -25.87
C GLY A 19 24.60 0.18 -27.04
N ARG A 20 25.53 -0.75 -26.79
CA ARG A 20 26.18 -1.53 -27.87
C ARG A 20 25.16 -2.34 -28.68
N LEU A 21 24.19 -2.99 -28.04
CA LEU A 21 23.14 -3.73 -28.74
C LEU A 21 22.25 -2.81 -29.60
N LEU A 22 22.02 -1.57 -29.15
CA LEU A 22 21.34 -0.54 -29.94
C LEU A 22 22.14 -0.18 -31.17
N ASP A 23 23.45 0.02 -31.02
CA ASP A 23 24.36 0.36 -32.14
C ASP A 23 24.47 -0.76 -33.17
N GLU A 24 24.47 -2.01 -32.70
CA GLU A 24 24.43 -3.23 -33.52
C GLU A 24 23.06 -3.46 -34.19
N GLY A 25 22.06 -2.61 -33.95
CA GLY A 25 20.73 -2.67 -34.59
C GLY A 25 19.74 -3.67 -33.97
N LEU A 26 20.02 -4.21 -32.79
CA LEU A 26 19.14 -5.15 -32.12
C LEU A 26 17.89 -4.49 -31.49
N TYR A 27 17.88 -3.15 -31.42
CA TYR A 27 16.72 -2.35 -31.00
C TYR A 27 16.31 -1.35 -32.11
N PRO A 28 15.82 -1.83 -33.28
CA PRO A 28 15.62 -0.98 -34.45
C PRO A 28 14.57 0.12 -34.22
N TYR A 29 13.54 -0.16 -33.46
CA TYR A 29 12.50 0.83 -33.14
C TYR A 29 13.00 1.89 -32.15
N THR A 30 13.71 1.49 -31.10
CA THR A 30 14.33 2.40 -30.14
C THR A 30 15.35 3.32 -30.85
N LYS A 31 16.20 2.76 -31.71
CA LYS A 31 17.17 3.52 -32.49
C LYS A 31 16.49 4.55 -33.41
N ARG A 32 15.42 4.13 -34.08
CA ARG A 32 14.67 4.98 -35.02
C ARG A 32 13.91 6.12 -34.34
N TYR A 33 13.23 5.84 -33.19
CA TYR A 33 12.32 6.81 -32.58
C TYR A 33 12.94 7.60 -31.44
N LEU A 34 13.88 7.03 -30.70
CA LEU A 34 14.50 7.64 -29.52
C LEU A 34 16.00 7.95 -29.69
N GLY A 35 16.65 7.32 -30.67
CA GLY A 35 18.07 7.50 -30.94
C GLY A 35 18.99 6.83 -29.92
N SER A 36 18.66 6.95 -28.63
CA SER A 36 19.43 6.42 -27.50
C SER A 36 18.52 5.98 -26.37
N PHE A 37 19.10 5.41 -25.32
CA PHE A 37 18.38 5.08 -24.08
C PHE A 37 18.36 6.21 -23.03
N ASN A 38 18.86 7.41 -23.36
CA ASN A 38 18.93 8.52 -22.40
C ASN A 38 17.55 8.98 -21.90
N ASN A 39 16.51 8.82 -22.75
CA ASN A 39 15.13 9.16 -22.41
C ASN A 39 14.33 7.97 -21.81
N HIS A 40 15.00 6.86 -21.51
CA HIS A 40 14.39 5.72 -20.83
C HIS A 40 14.52 5.87 -19.32
N PHE A 41 13.45 5.50 -18.62
CA PHE A 41 13.46 5.46 -17.16
C PHE A 41 14.22 4.23 -16.62
N SER A 42 14.96 4.46 -15.55
CA SER A 42 15.38 3.41 -14.62
C SER A 42 14.24 3.19 -13.65
N THR A 43 13.50 2.11 -13.86
CA THR A 43 12.28 1.82 -13.10
C THR A 43 12.60 1.07 -11.82
N ILE A 44 12.07 1.58 -10.71
CA ILE A 44 12.06 0.89 -9.42
C ILE A 44 10.65 0.39 -9.18
N GLY A 45 10.49 -0.94 -9.12
CA GLY A 45 9.20 -1.58 -8.92
C GLY A 45 9.00 -2.04 -7.48
N LEU A 46 7.80 -1.86 -6.94
CA LEU A 46 7.39 -2.35 -5.64
C LEU A 46 6.46 -3.56 -5.80
N VAL A 47 6.71 -4.60 -5.02
CA VAL A 47 5.83 -5.78 -4.92
C VAL A 47 5.70 -6.21 -3.46
N GLY A 48 4.57 -6.83 -3.09
CA GLY A 48 4.39 -7.46 -1.78
C GLY A 48 4.25 -6.49 -0.61
N MET A 49 3.77 -5.28 -0.82
CA MET A 49 3.64 -4.31 0.27
C MET A 49 2.62 -4.75 1.33
N ASN A 50 1.55 -5.42 0.92
CA ASN A 50 0.57 -6.00 1.84
C ASN A 50 1.24 -7.01 2.79
N GLU A 51 2.01 -7.93 2.25
CA GLU A 51 2.71 -8.94 3.05
C GLU A 51 3.88 -8.34 3.86
N ALA A 52 4.48 -7.25 3.39
CA ALA A 52 5.47 -6.50 4.17
C ALA A 52 4.83 -5.93 5.44
N CYS A 53 3.62 -5.37 5.35
CA CYS A 53 2.86 -4.89 6.51
C CYS A 53 2.53 -6.04 7.49
N LEU A 54 2.08 -7.18 6.98
CA LEU A 54 1.77 -8.37 7.78
C LEU A 54 3.01 -8.97 8.48
N ASN A 55 4.18 -8.91 7.86
CA ASN A 55 5.42 -9.44 8.41
C ASN A 55 6.15 -8.46 9.33
N ALA A 56 5.81 -7.16 9.30
CA ALA A 56 6.37 -6.18 10.19
C ALA A 56 5.89 -6.45 11.64
N SER A 57 6.81 -6.86 12.53
CA SER A 57 6.48 -7.31 13.90
C SER A 57 5.74 -6.27 14.74
N TRP A 58 5.94 -5.00 14.42
CA TRP A 58 5.34 -3.85 15.10
C TRP A 58 4.00 -3.42 14.48
N LEU A 59 3.59 -3.98 13.33
CA LEU A 59 2.35 -3.61 12.64
C LEU A 59 1.36 -4.79 12.59
N ARG A 60 1.74 -5.89 11.92
CA ARG A 60 0.94 -7.13 11.83
C ARG A 60 -0.47 -6.96 11.26
N GLU A 61 -0.69 -5.97 10.43
CA GLU A 61 -1.96 -5.66 9.78
C GLU A 61 -1.81 -5.63 8.27
N ASP A 62 -2.87 -5.95 7.55
CA ASP A 62 -2.91 -5.86 6.10
C ASP A 62 -3.33 -4.45 5.62
N LEU A 63 -3.29 -4.21 4.31
CA LEU A 63 -3.62 -2.91 3.71
C LEU A 63 -5.09 -2.48 3.84
N SER A 64 -5.96 -3.31 4.40
CA SER A 64 -7.33 -2.88 4.73
C SER A 64 -7.36 -1.99 5.98
N HIS A 65 -6.30 -2.01 6.81
CA HIS A 65 -6.19 -1.27 8.05
C HIS A 65 -5.45 0.06 7.85
N ARG A 66 -5.88 1.07 8.58
CA ARG A 66 -5.38 2.44 8.44
C ARG A 66 -3.88 2.55 8.71
N GLU A 67 -3.39 1.88 9.73
CA GLU A 67 -1.98 1.90 10.14
C GLU A 67 -1.08 1.33 9.02
N ALA A 68 -1.51 0.26 8.36
CA ALA A 68 -0.81 -0.31 7.21
C ALA A 68 -0.84 0.62 5.99
N GLN A 69 -1.94 1.34 5.77
CA GLN A 69 -2.05 2.35 4.71
C GLN A 69 -1.11 3.53 4.97
N GLU A 70 -1.07 4.06 6.20
CA GLU A 70 -0.17 5.17 6.56
C GLU A 70 1.30 4.76 6.45
N PHE A 71 1.66 3.56 6.90
CA PHE A 71 3.00 3.03 6.71
C PHE A 71 3.35 2.91 5.22
N THR A 72 2.44 2.37 4.42
CA THR A 72 2.63 2.24 2.97
C THR A 72 2.82 3.60 2.30
N LYS A 73 2.03 4.62 2.67
CA LYS A 73 2.20 5.99 2.19
C LYS A 73 3.57 6.56 2.56
N ALA A 74 4.03 6.31 3.80
CA ALA A 74 5.35 6.74 4.25
C ALA A 74 6.47 6.09 3.42
N VAL A 75 6.38 4.77 3.14
CA VAL A 75 7.32 4.05 2.28
C VAL A 75 7.34 4.62 0.87
N LEU A 76 6.17 4.78 0.25
CA LEU A 76 6.05 5.30 -1.13
C LEU A 76 6.59 6.74 -1.23
N ASN A 77 6.30 7.60 -0.28
CA ASN A 77 6.82 8.97 -0.24
C ASN A 77 8.33 9.00 -0.02
N HIS A 78 8.86 8.13 0.84
CA HIS A 78 10.32 7.98 1.00
C HIS A 78 10.97 7.54 -0.33
N MET A 79 10.42 6.53 -0.99
CA MET A 79 10.92 6.06 -2.29
C MET A 79 10.90 7.18 -3.33
N ARG A 80 9.81 7.96 -3.41
CA ARG A 80 9.71 9.13 -4.31
C ARG A 80 10.79 10.17 -4.04
N GLY A 81 11.02 10.51 -2.78
CA GLY A 81 12.10 11.42 -2.38
C GLY A 81 13.47 10.90 -2.86
N ARG A 82 13.73 9.60 -2.68
CA ARG A 82 14.97 8.97 -3.13
C ARG A 82 15.15 8.99 -4.66
N LEU A 83 14.07 8.95 -5.43
CA LEU A 83 14.17 9.09 -6.90
C LEU A 83 14.70 10.47 -7.30
N SER A 84 14.27 11.54 -6.62
CA SER A 84 14.78 12.89 -6.85
C SER A 84 16.27 12.97 -6.52
N ASP A 85 16.70 12.40 -5.38
CA ASP A 85 18.11 12.33 -5.02
C ASP A 85 18.95 11.58 -6.09
N TYR A 86 18.39 10.49 -6.66
CA TYR A 86 19.09 9.74 -7.72
C TYR A 86 19.18 10.52 -9.02
N GLN A 87 18.15 11.28 -9.40
CA GLN A 87 18.18 12.14 -10.59
C GLN A 87 19.23 13.24 -10.45
N GLU A 88 19.42 13.80 -9.26
CA GLU A 88 20.48 14.77 -8.98
C GLU A 88 21.87 14.11 -8.97
N GLN A 89 21.99 12.91 -8.37
CA GLN A 89 23.26 12.18 -8.27
C GLN A 89 23.76 11.64 -9.61
N TYR A 90 22.85 11.26 -10.50
CA TYR A 90 23.13 10.66 -11.80
C TYR A 90 22.58 11.56 -12.91
N GLU A 91 23.31 12.63 -13.21
CA GLU A 91 22.93 13.62 -14.22
C GLU A 91 22.50 13.00 -15.55
N GLY A 92 21.31 13.37 -16.01
CA GLY A 92 20.73 12.88 -17.28
C GLY A 92 20.06 11.50 -17.20
N GLU A 93 20.04 10.84 -16.04
CA GLU A 93 19.29 9.59 -15.84
C GLU A 93 17.90 9.89 -15.31
N LEU A 94 16.90 9.20 -15.88
CA LEU A 94 15.50 9.31 -15.44
C LEU A 94 15.13 8.12 -14.58
N PHE A 95 14.50 8.39 -13.44
CA PHE A 95 14.01 7.36 -12.51
C PHE A 95 12.51 7.48 -12.32
N ASN A 96 11.82 6.35 -12.20
CA ASN A 96 10.42 6.31 -11.83
C ASN A 96 10.12 5.19 -10.82
N LEU A 97 9.01 5.35 -10.10
CA LEU A 97 8.46 4.37 -9.19
C LEU A 97 7.24 3.73 -9.84
N GLU A 98 7.29 2.44 -10.04
CA GLU A 98 6.25 1.68 -10.72
C GLU A 98 5.48 0.80 -9.74
N ALA A 99 4.15 0.81 -9.87
CA ALA A 99 3.31 -0.23 -9.30
C ALA A 99 3.45 -1.50 -10.15
N THR A 100 4.49 -2.28 -9.88
CA THR A 100 4.95 -3.35 -10.76
C THR A 100 3.90 -4.44 -10.97
N PRO A 101 3.49 -4.72 -12.21
CA PRO A 101 2.59 -5.82 -12.54
C PRO A 101 3.37 -7.14 -12.63
N ALA A 102 3.87 -7.63 -11.49
CA ALA A 102 4.74 -8.77 -11.44
C ALA A 102 3.96 -10.09 -11.53
N GLU A 103 4.12 -10.82 -12.61
CA GLU A 103 3.46 -12.13 -12.81
C GLU A 103 4.23 -13.27 -12.19
N SER A 104 5.45 -13.52 -12.66
CA SER A 104 6.28 -14.64 -12.18
C SER A 104 7.11 -14.27 -10.96
N THR A 105 7.49 -13.01 -10.81
CA THR A 105 8.37 -12.54 -9.73
C THR A 105 7.73 -12.69 -8.37
N VAL A 106 6.46 -12.29 -8.22
CA VAL A 106 5.71 -12.42 -6.96
C VAL A 106 5.56 -13.88 -6.51
N TYR A 107 5.35 -14.80 -7.44
CA TYR A 107 5.31 -16.23 -7.15
C TYR A 107 6.69 -16.77 -6.76
N ARG A 108 7.72 -16.44 -7.55
CA ARG A 108 9.09 -16.90 -7.28
C ARG A 108 9.62 -16.45 -5.93
N PHE A 109 9.40 -15.17 -5.58
CA PHE A 109 9.84 -14.63 -4.29
C PHE A 109 9.09 -15.29 -3.14
N ALA A 110 7.77 -15.34 -3.20
CA ALA A 110 6.99 -15.98 -2.14
C ALA A 110 7.37 -17.46 -1.94
N LYS A 111 7.57 -18.20 -3.03
CA LYS A 111 8.01 -19.60 -2.96
C LYS A 111 9.42 -19.76 -2.37
N TYR A 112 10.33 -18.86 -2.73
CA TYR A 112 11.68 -18.85 -2.16
C TYR A 112 11.65 -18.49 -0.67
N ASP A 113 10.91 -17.46 -0.31
CA ASP A 113 10.84 -16.97 1.06
C ASP A 113 10.13 -17.96 1.98
N ALA A 114 9.02 -18.56 1.56
CA ALA A 114 8.33 -19.62 2.30
C ALA A 114 9.24 -20.83 2.59
N LYS A 115 10.19 -21.13 1.70
CA LYS A 115 11.17 -22.19 1.89
C LYS A 115 12.28 -21.82 2.87
N ASN A 116 12.77 -20.57 2.82
CA ASN A 116 13.98 -20.16 3.51
C ASN A 116 13.74 -19.41 4.82
N PHE A 117 12.54 -18.90 5.02
CA PHE A 117 12.14 -18.10 6.19
C PHE A 117 10.88 -18.70 6.83
N PRO A 118 11.03 -19.71 7.72
CA PRO A 118 9.90 -20.31 8.40
C PRO A 118 9.05 -19.27 9.14
N GLY A 119 7.75 -19.31 8.92
CA GLY A 119 6.81 -18.37 9.55
C GLY A 119 6.59 -17.06 8.80
N ILE A 120 7.23 -16.87 7.62
CA ILE A 120 6.91 -15.72 6.77
C ILE A 120 5.47 -15.81 6.26
N ILE A 121 4.77 -14.68 6.33
CA ILE A 121 3.40 -14.56 5.84
C ILE A 121 3.43 -14.22 4.35
N THR A 122 2.78 -15.04 3.54
CA THR A 122 2.53 -14.80 2.11
C THR A 122 1.04 -14.74 1.87
N ALA A 123 0.61 -14.25 0.72
CA ALA A 123 -0.77 -14.44 0.25
C ALA A 123 -0.98 -15.93 -0.11
N GLY A 124 -2.23 -16.36 -0.10
CA GLY A 124 -2.63 -17.77 -0.12
C GLY A 124 -2.77 -18.32 1.30
N LYS A 125 -3.64 -19.32 1.47
CA LYS A 125 -3.83 -19.97 2.77
C LYS A 125 -2.73 -20.97 3.04
N GLU A 126 -2.60 -21.39 4.28
CA GLU A 126 -1.66 -22.44 4.67
C GLU A 126 -1.92 -23.73 3.86
N GLY A 127 -0.86 -24.27 3.26
CA GLY A 127 -0.93 -25.46 2.40
C GLY A 127 -1.28 -25.18 0.92
N GLU A 128 -1.60 -23.95 0.56
CA GLU A 128 -1.83 -23.51 -0.82
C GLU A 128 -0.54 -22.95 -1.46
N THR A 129 -0.63 -22.63 -2.75
CA THR A 129 0.50 -22.04 -3.47
C THR A 129 0.77 -20.60 -3.00
N PRO A 130 1.95 -20.29 -2.45
CA PRO A 130 2.27 -18.95 -1.96
C PRO A 130 2.47 -17.99 -3.12
N TYR A 131 2.04 -16.73 -2.92
CA TYR A 131 2.35 -15.62 -3.80
C TYR A 131 2.41 -14.32 -2.98
N TYR A 132 2.95 -13.25 -3.57
CA TYR A 132 2.87 -11.91 -3.01
C TYR A 132 1.86 -11.07 -3.80
N THR A 133 1.17 -10.19 -3.11
CA THR A 133 0.28 -9.22 -3.75
C THR A 133 1.10 -8.27 -4.64
N ASN A 134 0.56 -7.91 -5.79
CA ASN A 134 1.22 -6.94 -6.66
C ASN A 134 1.32 -5.58 -5.96
N SER A 135 2.49 -4.96 -6.06
CA SER A 135 2.72 -3.59 -5.61
C SER A 135 2.15 -3.31 -4.20
N SER A 136 1.36 -2.26 -4.04
CA SER A 136 0.57 -1.91 -2.85
C SER A 136 -0.94 -2.12 -3.07
N HIS A 137 -1.31 -3.11 -3.88
CA HIS A 137 -2.72 -3.47 -4.04
C HIS A 137 -3.26 -4.13 -2.78
N LEU A 138 -4.56 -3.99 -2.58
CA LEU A 138 -5.30 -4.77 -1.58
C LEU A 138 -5.23 -6.27 -1.90
N PRO A 139 -5.31 -7.14 -0.88
CA PRO A 139 -5.54 -8.57 -1.12
C PRO A 139 -6.74 -8.77 -2.03
N VAL A 140 -6.60 -9.63 -3.03
CA VAL A 140 -7.67 -9.89 -4.02
C VAL A 140 -8.93 -10.49 -3.39
N SER A 141 -8.81 -11.00 -2.17
CA SER A 141 -9.90 -11.54 -1.35
C SER A 141 -10.54 -10.52 -0.39
N TYR A 142 -10.14 -9.25 -0.43
CA TYR A 142 -10.56 -8.25 0.56
C TYR A 142 -12.07 -8.00 0.51
N THR A 143 -12.60 -7.56 -0.62
CA THR A 143 -13.99 -7.12 -0.71
C THR A 143 -14.62 -7.36 -2.06
N GLU A 144 -15.94 -7.49 -2.08
CA GLU A 144 -16.76 -7.48 -3.29
C GLU A 144 -17.29 -6.07 -3.63
N ASP A 145 -17.11 -5.10 -2.74
CA ASP A 145 -17.48 -3.71 -2.95
C ASP A 145 -16.34 -2.94 -3.63
N ILE A 146 -16.53 -2.60 -4.89
CA ILE A 146 -15.55 -1.86 -5.69
C ILE A 146 -15.21 -0.51 -5.09
N PHE A 147 -16.19 0.20 -4.51
CA PHE A 147 -15.97 1.56 -3.99
C PHE A 147 -15.21 1.54 -2.67
N SER A 148 -15.43 0.54 -1.82
CA SER A 148 -14.59 0.32 -0.63
C SER A 148 -13.13 0.04 -1.00
N ALA A 149 -12.88 -0.72 -2.06
CA ALA A 149 -11.53 -0.94 -2.55
C ALA A 149 -10.91 0.33 -3.16
N LEU A 150 -11.69 1.10 -3.92
CA LEU A 150 -11.26 2.35 -4.54
C LEU A 150 -10.90 3.41 -3.50
N ASP A 151 -11.65 3.53 -2.41
CA ASP A 151 -11.39 4.47 -1.32
C ASP A 151 -9.98 4.30 -0.73
N ILE A 152 -9.51 3.06 -0.63
CA ILE A 152 -8.16 2.75 -0.12
C ILE A 152 -7.12 2.92 -1.24
N GLN A 153 -7.40 2.39 -2.42
CA GLN A 153 -6.42 2.35 -3.50
C GLN A 153 -6.17 3.71 -4.14
N ASP A 154 -7.15 4.62 -4.12
CA ASP A 154 -7.00 5.95 -4.70
C ASP A 154 -5.80 6.70 -4.09
N GLU A 155 -5.67 6.68 -2.77
CA GLU A 155 -4.57 7.36 -2.08
C GLU A 155 -3.22 6.69 -2.31
N LEU A 156 -3.17 5.36 -2.40
CA LEU A 156 -1.92 4.61 -2.57
C LEU A 156 -1.45 4.64 -4.03
N GLN A 157 -2.37 4.46 -4.98
CA GLN A 157 -2.05 4.38 -6.40
C GLN A 157 -1.57 5.72 -6.97
N THR A 158 -2.04 6.85 -6.45
CA THR A 158 -1.61 8.19 -6.86
C THR A 158 -0.20 8.57 -6.40
N LEU A 159 0.41 7.78 -5.51
CA LEU A 159 1.78 7.99 -5.05
C LEU A 159 2.84 7.39 -6.00
N TYR A 160 2.46 6.53 -6.92
CA TYR A 160 3.37 6.04 -7.95
C TYR A 160 3.59 7.10 -9.04
N THR A 161 4.75 7.03 -9.70
CA THR A 161 5.07 7.93 -10.81
C THR A 161 4.89 7.25 -12.16
N SER A 162 4.63 5.95 -12.17
CA SER A 162 4.49 5.13 -13.39
C SER A 162 3.77 3.81 -13.09
N GLY A 163 3.21 3.20 -14.12
CA GLY A 163 2.76 1.81 -14.16
C GLY A 163 1.62 1.41 -13.23
N THR A 164 0.92 2.37 -12.62
CA THR A 164 -0.17 2.07 -11.69
C THR A 164 -1.46 1.75 -12.45
N VAL A 165 -2.22 0.81 -11.92
CA VAL A 165 -3.54 0.42 -12.45
C VAL A 165 -4.41 -0.21 -11.36
N PHE A 166 -5.69 0.12 -11.36
CA PHE A 166 -6.68 -0.57 -10.56
C PHE A 166 -7.49 -1.53 -11.45
N HIS A 167 -7.44 -2.82 -11.16
CA HIS A 167 -8.18 -3.84 -11.91
C HIS A 167 -9.53 -4.12 -11.27
N THR A 168 -10.61 -3.75 -11.95
CA THR A 168 -11.96 -4.12 -11.56
C THR A 168 -12.27 -5.51 -12.10
N PHE A 169 -12.04 -6.53 -11.29
CA PHE A 169 -12.36 -7.92 -11.66
C PHE A 169 -13.86 -8.18 -11.49
N LEU A 170 -14.54 -8.44 -12.61
CA LEU A 170 -15.96 -8.78 -12.63
C LEU A 170 -16.14 -10.28 -12.90
N GLY A 171 -17.14 -10.90 -12.27
CA GLY A 171 -17.47 -12.30 -12.51
C GLY A 171 -17.93 -12.58 -13.94
N GLU A 172 -18.60 -11.58 -14.55
CA GLU A 172 -19.08 -11.62 -15.92
C GLU A 172 -19.09 -10.20 -16.53
N LYS A 173 -19.44 -10.09 -17.80
CA LYS A 173 -19.59 -8.79 -18.46
C LYS A 173 -20.75 -8.00 -17.85
N LEU A 174 -20.65 -6.69 -17.89
CA LEU A 174 -21.74 -5.79 -17.52
C LEU A 174 -22.95 -6.00 -18.46
N PRO A 175 -24.19 -5.82 -17.96
CA PRO A 175 -25.40 -6.12 -18.72
C PRO A 175 -25.50 -5.29 -20.01
N ASP A 176 -25.07 -4.02 -19.95
CA ASP A 176 -25.15 -3.10 -21.07
C ASP A 176 -24.03 -2.05 -21.03
N TRP A 177 -23.90 -1.27 -22.08
CA TRP A 177 -22.91 -0.21 -22.19
C TRP A 177 -23.22 0.98 -21.26
N GLN A 178 -24.48 1.21 -20.92
CA GLN A 178 -24.93 2.29 -20.00
C GLN A 178 -24.39 2.02 -18.59
N SER A 179 -24.44 0.77 -18.14
CA SER A 179 -23.87 0.30 -16.87
C SER A 179 -22.35 0.53 -16.84
N ALA A 180 -21.66 0.20 -17.94
CA ALA A 180 -20.23 0.44 -18.08
C ALA A 180 -19.90 1.95 -18.06
N ALA A 181 -20.64 2.76 -18.81
CA ALA A 181 -20.47 4.21 -18.84
C ALA A 181 -20.73 4.84 -17.48
N THR A 182 -21.73 4.35 -16.75
CA THR A 182 -22.07 4.82 -15.40
C THR A 182 -20.95 4.52 -14.42
N LEU A 183 -20.41 3.29 -14.44
CA LEU A 183 -19.28 2.91 -13.59
C LEU A 183 -18.04 3.76 -13.88
N VAL A 184 -17.66 3.90 -15.15
CA VAL A 184 -16.53 4.73 -15.60
C VAL A 184 -16.70 6.18 -15.12
N ARG A 185 -17.89 6.77 -15.33
CA ARG A 185 -18.17 8.14 -14.87
C ARG A 185 -18.06 8.27 -13.36
N LYS A 186 -18.64 7.35 -12.59
CA LYS A 186 -18.57 7.35 -11.12
C LYS A 186 -17.12 7.30 -10.62
N ILE A 187 -16.30 6.47 -11.22
CA ILE A 187 -14.87 6.39 -10.84
C ILE A 187 -14.17 7.69 -11.22
N ALA A 188 -14.32 8.16 -12.46
CA ALA A 188 -13.63 9.36 -12.95
C ALA A 188 -14.02 10.66 -12.21
N GLU A 189 -15.28 10.77 -11.76
CA GLU A 189 -15.76 11.97 -11.06
C GLU A 189 -15.43 11.99 -9.56
N ASN A 190 -15.11 10.84 -8.94
CA ASN A 190 -14.96 10.75 -7.49
C ASN A 190 -13.57 10.30 -7.02
N TYR A 191 -12.73 9.78 -7.91
CA TYR A 191 -11.38 9.25 -7.59
C TYR A 191 -10.32 9.88 -8.50
N LYS A 192 -9.09 9.92 -8.01
CA LYS A 192 -7.93 10.49 -8.71
C LYS A 192 -7.10 9.42 -9.43
N LEU A 193 -7.53 8.17 -9.40
CA LEU A 193 -6.84 7.04 -10.03
C LEU A 193 -6.50 7.34 -11.49
N PRO A 194 -5.22 7.28 -11.88
CA PRO A 194 -4.80 7.63 -13.22
C PRO A 194 -5.21 6.59 -14.27
N TYR A 195 -5.38 5.33 -13.85
CA TYR A 195 -5.74 4.23 -14.75
C TYR A 195 -6.47 3.12 -14.00
N TYR A 196 -7.55 2.67 -14.59
CA TYR A 196 -8.31 1.51 -14.12
C TYR A 196 -8.87 0.71 -15.29
N THR A 197 -9.17 -0.56 -15.07
CA THR A 197 -9.71 -1.46 -16.10
C THR A 197 -10.98 -2.13 -15.62
N ILE A 198 -11.93 -2.31 -16.53
CA ILE A 198 -13.11 -3.17 -16.33
C ILE A 198 -12.75 -4.53 -16.91
N SER A 199 -12.67 -5.55 -16.09
CA SER A 199 -12.09 -6.84 -16.42
C SER A 199 -13.07 -8.00 -16.13
N PRO A 200 -14.05 -8.27 -17.05
CA PRO A 200 -14.93 -9.41 -16.90
C PRO A 200 -14.17 -10.73 -17.10
N THR A 201 -14.60 -11.76 -16.40
CA THR A 201 -14.21 -13.15 -16.69
C THR A 201 -15.16 -13.74 -17.73
N TYR A 202 -14.64 -14.51 -18.67
CA TYR A 202 -15.42 -15.23 -19.67
C TYR A 202 -14.76 -16.55 -20.05
N SER A 203 -15.52 -17.42 -20.66
CA SER A 203 -15.04 -18.72 -21.16
C SER A 203 -15.25 -18.87 -22.66
N VAL A 204 -14.44 -19.70 -23.28
CA VAL A 204 -14.53 -19.96 -24.73
C VAL A 204 -14.60 -21.45 -24.96
N CYS A 205 -15.68 -21.87 -25.62
CA CYS A 205 -15.82 -23.22 -26.19
C CYS A 205 -15.36 -23.19 -27.63
N ARG A 206 -14.57 -24.17 -28.06
CA ARG A 206 -14.09 -24.24 -29.45
C ARG A 206 -15.24 -24.37 -30.47
N THR A 207 -16.36 -24.99 -30.08
CA THR A 207 -17.51 -25.19 -30.94
C THR A 207 -18.56 -24.08 -30.82
N HIS A 208 -18.82 -23.59 -29.59
CA HIS A 208 -19.91 -22.65 -29.31
C HIS A 208 -19.44 -21.21 -29.06
N GLY A 209 -18.13 -20.98 -29.08
CA GLY A 209 -17.57 -19.63 -28.90
C GLY A 209 -17.67 -19.11 -27.45
N TYR A 210 -18.04 -17.85 -27.31
CA TYR A 210 -18.10 -17.12 -26.05
C TYR A 210 -19.18 -17.65 -25.09
N LEU A 211 -18.81 -17.80 -23.84
CA LEU A 211 -19.68 -18.14 -22.71
C LEU A 211 -19.45 -17.09 -21.59
N ALA A 212 -20.52 -16.60 -20.98
CA ALA A 212 -20.44 -15.65 -19.90
C ALA A 212 -19.87 -16.29 -18.62
N GLY A 213 -19.00 -15.56 -17.92
CA GLY A 213 -18.44 -15.98 -16.65
C GLY A 213 -17.44 -17.13 -16.72
N GLU A 214 -17.12 -17.68 -15.56
CA GLU A 214 -16.21 -18.80 -15.40
C GLU A 214 -16.96 -20.13 -15.59
N GLN A 215 -16.72 -20.80 -16.70
CA GLN A 215 -17.32 -22.08 -17.04
C GLN A 215 -16.22 -23.02 -17.55
N HIS A 216 -15.87 -24.03 -16.79
CA HIS A 216 -14.85 -25.03 -17.19
C HIS A 216 -15.36 -26.07 -18.15
N THR A 217 -16.68 -26.19 -18.28
CA THR A 217 -17.36 -27.12 -19.18
C THR A 217 -18.43 -26.37 -19.94
N CYS A 218 -18.47 -26.55 -21.22
CA CYS A 218 -19.50 -25.95 -22.10
C CYS A 218 -20.89 -26.47 -21.77
N PRO A 219 -21.87 -25.62 -21.42
CA PRO A 219 -23.23 -26.04 -21.09
C PRO A 219 -23.99 -26.63 -22.32
N HIS A 220 -23.51 -26.37 -23.55
CA HIS A 220 -24.16 -26.82 -24.77
C HIS A 220 -23.65 -28.17 -25.27
N CYS A 221 -22.37 -28.49 -25.12
CA CYS A 221 -21.80 -29.72 -25.66
C CYS A 221 -20.97 -30.54 -24.65
N GLY A 222 -20.83 -30.10 -23.40
CA GLY A 222 -20.06 -30.81 -22.39
C GLY A 222 -18.53 -30.79 -22.57
N SER A 223 -18.02 -30.15 -23.61
CA SER A 223 -16.58 -30.07 -23.87
C SER A 223 -15.91 -29.13 -22.90
N LYS A 224 -14.63 -29.39 -22.60
CA LYS A 224 -13.77 -28.43 -21.82
C LYS A 224 -13.67 -27.08 -22.54
N THR A 225 -13.72 -26.02 -21.76
CA THR A 225 -13.59 -24.63 -22.22
C THR A 225 -12.27 -24.02 -21.74
N GLU A 226 -11.89 -22.92 -22.35
CA GLU A 226 -10.79 -22.08 -21.89
C GLU A 226 -11.38 -20.89 -21.13
N VAL A 227 -11.04 -20.76 -19.84
CA VAL A 227 -11.46 -19.64 -19.00
C VAL A 227 -10.46 -18.50 -19.18
N TYR A 228 -10.94 -17.33 -19.55
CA TYR A 228 -10.12 -16.12 -19.76
C TYR A 228 -10.38 -15.11 -18.68
N SER A 229 -9.32 -14.62 -18.08
CA SER A 229 -9.33 -13.46 -17.18
C SER A 229 -8.06 -12.65 -17.39
N ARG A 230 -8.04 -11.43 -16.85
CA ARG A 230 -6.85 -10.59 -16.90
C ARG A 230 -5.84 -11.07 -15.86
N ILE A 231 -4.65 -11.46 -16.30
CA ILE A 231 -3.58 -11.89 -15.38
C ILE A 231 -2.95 -10.68 -14.66
N THR A 232 -2.48 -9.71 -15.42
CA THR A 232 -2.04 -8.38 -14.98
C THR A 232 -2.45 -7.34 -16.03
N GLY A 233 -1.66 -7.14 -17.07
CA GLY A 233 -1.93 -6.17 -18.12
C GLY A 233 -2.83 -6.67 -19.26
N TYR A 234 -3.00 -7.98 -19.46
CA TYR A 234 -3.67 -8.58 -20.61
C TYR A 234 -4.46 -9.85 -20.26
N TYR A 235 -5.39 -10.23 -21.13
CA TYR A 235 -6.17 -11.45 -21.02
C TYR A 235 -5.37 -12.67 -21.46
N ARG A 236 -5.48 -13.75 -20.70
CA ARG A 236 -4.87 -15.04 -21.02
C ARG A 236 -5.70 -16.17 -20.43
N PRO A 237 -5.75 -17.36 -21.05
CA PRO A 237 -6.37 -18.52 -20.45
C PRO A 237 -5.78 -18.82 -19.07
N VAL A 238 -6.64 -18.90 -18.05
CA VAL A 238 -6.22 -19.10 -16.65
C VAL A 238 -5.39 -20.36 -16.47
N GLN A 239 -5.73 -21.43 -17.22
CA GLN A 239 -5.00 -22.69 -17.19
C GLN A 239 -3.56 -22.61 -17.70
N ASN A 240 -3.17 -21.50 -18.34
CA ASN A 240 -1.82 -21.24 -18.84
C ASN A 240 -1.03 -20.29 -17.91
N TRP A 241 -1.56 -19.95 -16.74
CA TRP A 241 -0.87 -19.10 -15.77
C TRP A 241 0.08 -19.93 -14.92
N ASN A 242 1.06 -19.26 -14.26
CA ASN A 242 1.87 -19.91 -13.24
C ASN A 242 1.02 -20.21 -11.99
N ASP A 243 1.49 -21.16 -11.17
CA ASP A 243 0.73 -21.67 -10.02
C ASP A 243 0.32 -20.56 -9.05
N GLY A 244 1.20 -19.59 -8.78
CA GLY A 244 0.90 -18.46 -7.89
C GLY A 244 -0.21 -17.56 -8.44
N LYS A 245 -0.24 -17.31 -9.74
CA LYS A 245 -1.31 -16.53 -10.38
C LYS A 245 -2.62 -17.33 -10.50
N VAL A 246 -2.54 -18.64 -10.66
CA VAL A 246 -3.73 -19.51 -10.58
C VAL A 246 -4.31 -19.47 -9.17
N GLN A 247 -3.46 -19.49 -8.12
CA GLN A 247 -3.92 -19.35 -6.75
C GLN A 247 -4.54 -17.98 -6.51
N GLU A 248 -3.88 -16.90 -6.92
CA GLU A 248 -4.44 -15.54 -6.84
C GLU A 248 -5.82 -15.45 -7.51
N PHE A 249 -6.00 -16.11 -8.68
CA PHE A 249 -7.30 -16.13 -9.37
C PHE A 249 -8.38 -16.83 -8.54
N LYS A 250 -8.06 -17.94 -7.90
CA LYS A 250 -8.99 -18.65 -7.00
C LYS A 250 -9.38 -17.83 -5.78
N ASP A 251 -8.45 -17.03 -5.26
CA ASP A 251 -8.65 -16.19 -4.09
C ASP A 251 -9.41 -14.90 -4.40
N ARG A 252 -9.56 -14.54 -5.69
CA ARG A 252 -10.23 -13.31 -6.11
C ARG A 252 -11.69 -13.28 -5.69
N LYS A 253 -12.08 -12.27 -4.97
CA LYS A 253 -13.47 -11.84 -4.91
C LYS A 253 -13.76 -10.97 -6.12
N VAL A 254 -14.83 -11.30 -6.82
CA VAL A 254 -15.29 -10.48 -7.95
C VAL A 254 -16.12 -9.33 -7.42
N TYR A 255 -15.92 -8.15 -8.00
CA TYR A 255 -16.67 -6.98 -7.59
C TYR A 255 -18.13 -7.09 -8.03
N SER A 256 -19.03 -6.81 -7.10
CA SER A 256 -20.45 -6.63 -7.35
C SER A 256 -20.77 -5.19 -7.76
N MET A 257 -21.81 -5.02 -8.57
CA MET A 257 -22.29 -3.70 -8.97
C MET A 257 -23.20 -3.09 -7.89
N LEU A 258 -22.62 -2.76 -6.74
CA LEU A 258 -23.33 -2.00 -5.71
C LEU A 258 -23.60 -0.57 -6.19
N ASP A 259 -24.76 0.00 -5.81
CA ASP A 259 -25.03 1.42 -6.10
C ASP A 259 -24.07 2.29 -5.29
N TYR A 260 -23.37 3.19 -5.99
CA TYR A 260 -22.49 4.18 -5.36
C TYR A 260 -23.19 5.02 -4.27
N ARG A 261 -24.50 5.21 -4.39
CA ARG A 261 -25.31 5.90 -3.37
C ARG A 261 -25.37 5.10 -2.09
N GLU A 262 -25.56 3.80 -2.17
CA GLU A 262 -25.55 2.89 -1.02
C GLU A 262 -24.17 2.85 -0.35
N HIS A 263 -23.09 2.86 -1.15
CA HIS A 263 -21.74 2.98 -0.62
C HIS A 263 -21.53 4.29 0.16
N LYS A 264 -21.90 5.44 -0.43
CA LYS A 264 -21.82 6.73 0.27
C LYS A 264 -22.65 6.76 1.56
N GLN A 265 -23.84 6.19 1.54
CA GLN A 265 -24.70 6.13 2.71
C GLN A 265 -24.06 5.27 3.80
N ARG A 266 -23.57 4.07 3.49
CA ARG A 266 -22.86 3.21 4.45
C ARG A 266 -21.61 3.89 5.02
N LYS A 267 -20.84 4.59 4.19
CA LYS A 267 -19.68 5.34 4.63
C LYS A 267 -20.04 6.48 5.58
N ALA A 268 -21.10 7.22 5.28
CA ALA A 268 -21.63 8.27 6.14
C ALA A 268 -22.18 7.70 7.47
N GLU A 269 -22.90 6.59 7.43
CA GLU A 269 -23.41 5.89 8.61
C GLU A 269 -22.28 5.34 9.48
N ALA A 270 -21.21 4.76 8.86
CA ALA A 270 -20.04 4.30 9.56
C ALA A 270 -19.27 5.44 10.23
N ALA A 271 -19.09 6.57 9.53
CA ALA A 271 -18.49 7.79 10.09
C ALA A 271 -19.30 8.32 11.28
N ALA A 272 -20.62 8.44 11.13
CA ALA A 272 -21.51 8.86 12.21
C ALA A 272 -21.57 7.88 13.39
N ALA A 273 -21.40 6.60 13.14
CA ALA A 273 -21.29 5.59 14.20
C ALA A 273 -19.93 5.68 14.92
N ALA A 274 -18.85 5.94 14.19
CA ALA A 274 -17.52 6.19 14.76
C ALA A 274 -17.51 7.47 15.61
N GLU A 275 -18.15 8.55 15.15
CA GLU A 275 -18.34 9.77 15.92
C GLU A 275 -19.20 9.57 17.17
N LYS A 276 -20.22 8.71 17.12
CA LYS A 276 -21.07 8.38 18.28
C LYS A 276 -20.38 7.43 19.24
N SER A 277 -19.45 6.60 18.79
CA SER A 277 -18.63 5.72 19.65
C SER A 277 -17.39 6.44 20.20
N ALA A 278 -16.95 7.51 19.57
CA ALA A 278 -16.04 8.47 20.16
C ALA A 278 -16.81 9.22 21.25
N SER A 279 -16.71 8.77 22.49
CA SER A 279 -17.08 9.57 23.66
C SER A 279 -16.35 10.91 23.56
N PRO A 280 -16.95 12.02 24.09
CA PRO A 280 -16.37 13.37 23.99
C PRO A 280 -15.07 13.58 24.80
N ASP A 281 -14.39 12.53 25.19
CA ASP A 281 -13.01 12.56 25.63
C ASP A 281 -12.11 12.32 24.40
N VAL A 282 -11.73 13.40 23.73
CA VAL A 282 -10.55 13.43 22.85
C VAL A 282 -9.35 13.24 23.77
N ALA A 283 -9.09 12.01 24.14
CA ALA A 283 -7.94 11.67 24.94
C ALA A 283 -6.72 11.84 24.04
N ALA A 284 -6.05 13.00 24.20
CA ALA A 284 -4.69 13.14 23.71
C ALA A 284 -3.90 11.97 24.33
N ALA A 285 -3.25 11.17 23.49
CA ALA A 285 -2.38 10.10 23.98
C ALA A 285 -1.07 10.74 24.46
N TYR A 286 -0.76 10.52 25.73
CA TYR A 286 0.46 11.06 26.36
C TYR A 286 1.45 9.94 26.56
N THR A 287 2.66 10.08 26.00
CA THR A 287 3.76 9.13 26.22
C THR A 287 4.95 9.84 26.84
N LEU A 288 5.34 9.41 28.04
CA LEU A 288 6.48 9.97 28.76
C LEU A 288 7.71 9.07 28.57
N PHE A 289 8.70 9.58 27.86
CA PHE A 289 10.00 8.94 27.72
C PHE A 289 10.88 9.24 28.94
N THR A 290 11.45 8.17 29.52
CA THR A 290 12.25 8.21 30.73
C THR A 290 13.52 7.35 30.58
N THR A 291 14.42 7.39 31.56
CA THR A 291 15.48 6.39 31.76
C THR A 291 15.53 5.98 33.21
N LYS A 292 16.10 4.81 33.50
CA LYS A 292 16.15 4.20 34.86
C LYS A 292 16.84 5.08 35.87
N THR A 293 17.81 5.86 35.44
CA THR A 293 18.68 6.68 36.30
C THR A 293 18.34 8.17 36.35
N CYS A 294 17.32 8.63 35.67
CA CYS A 294 16.98 10.04 35.49
C CYS A 294 16.22 10.63 36.70
N PRO A 295 16.81 11.53 37.49
CA PRO A 295 16.12 12.14 38.62
C PRO A 295 15.00 13.09 38.20
N ASN A 296 15.15 13.78 37.06
CA ASN A 296 14.15 14.70 36.50
C ASN A 296 12.92 13.97 36.02
N CYS A 297 13.04 12.69 35.63
CA CYS A 297 11.91 11.87 35.21
C CYS A 297 10.96 11.58 36.36
N LYS A 298 11.46 11.44 37.59
CA LYS A 298 10.62 11.32 38.80
C LYS A 298 9.80 12.60 39.02
N ALA A 299 10.39 13.76 38.81
CA ALA A 299 9.70 15.04 38.95
C ALA A 299 8.61 15.21 37.86
N ALA A 300 8.89 14.82 36.62
CA ALA A 300 7.90 14.85 35.51
C ALA A 300 6.72 13.94 35.80
N LYS A 301 6.97 12.72 36.26
CA LYS A 301 5.89 11.77 36.68
C LYS A 301 5.03 12.38 37.77
N ALA A 302 5.63 12.93 38.81
CA ALA A 302 4.89 13.55 39.94
C ALA A 302 4.02 14.74 39.49
N ILE A 303 4.45 15.50 38.48
CA ILE A 303 3.67 16.61 37.89
C ILE A 303 2.45 16.08 37.15
N LEU A 304 2.64 15.09 36.30
CA LEU A 304 1.56 14.49 35.51
C LEU A 304 0.56 13.75 36.39
N ASP A 305 1.05 12.99 37.38
CA ASP A 305 0.22 12.26 38.35
C ASP A 305 -0.66 13.22 39.19
N ARG A 306 -0.06 14.34 39.63
CA ARG A 306 -0.78 15.38 40.42
C ARG A 306 -1.87 16.06 39.57
N ALA A 307 -1.65 16.18 38.28
CA ALA A 307 -2.61 16.74 37.34
C ALA A 307 -3.68 15.74 36.89
N GLY A 308 -3.58 14.47 37.29
CA GLY A 308 -4.53 13.43 36.92
C GLY A 308 -4.43 13.00 35.43
N ILE A 309 -3.33 13.37 34.76
CA ILE A 309 -3.10 13.01 33.36
C ILE A 309 -2.66 11.56 33.29
N LYS A 310 -3.39 10.73 32.52
CA LYS A 310 -2.99 9.36 32.21
C LYS A 310 -1.97 9.36 31.09
N TYR A 311 -0.86 8.68 31.27
CA TYR A 311 0.22 8.62 30.27
C TYR A 311 0.88 7.24 30.27
N ASP A 312 1.43 6.84 29.14
CA ASP A 312 2.27 5.66 29.01
C ASP A 312 3.74 6.03 29.31
N VAL A 313 4.47 5.11 29.92
CA VAL A 313 5.89 5.31 30.24
C VAL A 313 6.72 4.41 29.33
N VAL A 314 7.65 5.02 28.60
CA VAL A 314 8.60 4.31 27.75
C VAL A 314 10.01 4.57 28.29
N ASP A 315 10.80 3.52 28.50
CA ASP A 315 12.22 3.67 28.81
C ASP A 315 13.01 3.86 27.50
N ALA A 316 13.62 5.03 27.35
CA ALA A 316 14.34 5.37 26.13
C ALA A 316 15.63 4.54 25.92
N GLU A 317 16.13 3.88 26.96
CA GLU A 317 17.27 2.95 26.86
C GLU A 317 16.82 1.55 26.40
N ASP A 318 15.62 1.14 26.83
CA ASP A 318 15.05 -0.15 26.43
C ASP A 318 14.38 -0.08 25.03
N GLU A 319 13.89 1.13 24.63
CA GLU A 319 13.19 1.39 23.35
C GLU A 319 13.84 2.52 22.54
N PRO A 320 15.12 2.39 22.15
CA PRO A 320 15.86 3.48 21.49
C PRO A 320 15.31 3.84 20.11
N GLU A 321 14.74 2.89 19.38
CA GLU A 321 14.14 3.13 18.08
C GLU A 321 12.87 3.99 18.19
N LEU A 322 12.06 3.73 19.20
CA LEU A 322 10.87 4.52 19.48
C LEU A 322 11.22 5.94 19.92
N ALA A 323 12.23 6.09 20.79
CA ALA A 323 12.76 7.39 21.20
C ALA A 323 13.27 8.19 19.99
N LEU A 324 13.99 7.56 19.08
CA LEU A 324 14.49 8.18 17.85
C LEU A 324 13.36 8.61 16.91
N ARG A 325 12.33 7.77 16.78
CA ARG A 325 11.13 8.05 15.95
C ARG A 325 10.42 9.33 16.38
N TYR A 326 10.31 9.59 17.68
CA TYR A 326 9.73 10.82 18.22
C TYR A 326 10.77 11.93 18.40
N GLY A 327 12.00 11.72 17.94
CA GLY A 327 13.10 12.69 18.05
C GLY A 327 13.47 13.00 19.49
N VAL A 328 13.30 12.05 20.42
CA VAL A 328 13.64 12.22 21.84
C VAL A 328 15.15 12.11 22.01
N MET A 329 15.81 13.27 22.23
CA MET A 329 17.25 13.37 22.39
C MET A 329 17.65 13.53 23.87
N GLN A 330 16.69 13.80 24.75
CA GLN A 330 16.91 13.95 26.21
C GLN A 330 15.62 13.60 26.96
N VAL A 331 15.75 13.08 28.17
CA VAL A 331 14.65 12.74 29.06
C VAL A 331 14.63 13.59 30.33
N PRO A 332 13.44 13.84 30.93
CA PRO A 332 12.11 13.41 30.50
C PRO A 332 11.67 14.13 29.24
N ALA A 333 10.96 13.43 28.36
CA ALA A 333 10.27 14.02 27.23
C ALA A 333 8.83 13.51 27.18
N LEU A 334 7.85 14.40 27.20
CA LEU A 334 6.44 14.08 27.03
C LEU A 334 6.07 14.30 25.57
N VAL A 335 5.62 13.26 24.91
CA VAL A 335 5.06 13.31 23.58
C VAL A 335 3.54 13.34 23.73
N VAL A 336 2.94 14.41 23.21
CA VAL A 336 1.49 14.64 23.17
C VAL A 336 1.03 14.40 21.77
N VAL A 337 0.27 13.34 21.53
CA VAL A 337 -0.33 13.06 20.24
C VAL A 337 -1.76 13.58 20.29
N SER A 338 -2.03 14.68 19.59
CA SER A 338 -3.35 15.22 19.39
C SER A 338 -3.85 14.84 17.99
N PHE A 339 -5.05 14.32 17.89
CA PHE A 339 -5.69 14.05 16.62
C PHE A 339 -6.59 15.24 16.28
N GLY A 340 -6.26 15.98 15.22
CA GLY A 340 -7.10 17.06 14.71
C GLY A 340 -8.38 16.54 14.05
N GLU A 341 -9.36 17.40 13.87
CA GLU A 341 -10.67 17.11 13.23
C GLU A 341 -10.55 16.46 11.84
N ASN A 342 -9.40 16.56 11.19
CA ASN A 342 -9.12 15.96 9.87
C ASN A 342 -8.33 14.64 9.97
N GLY A 343 -8.19 14.03 11.15
CA GLY A 343 -7.46 12.79 11.35
C GLY A 343 -5.93 12.90 11.17
N SER A 344 -5.38 14.11 11.00
CA SER A 344 -3.93 14.32 11.04
C SER A 344 -3.48 14.35 12.50
N GLY A 345 -2.73 13.33 12.92
CA GLY A 345 -2.08 13.31 14.23
C GLY A 345 -0.95 14.34 14.26
N ASN A 346 -1.04 15.32 15.14
CA ASN A 346 0.05 16.23 15.41
C ASN A 346 0.74 15.76 16.69
N ALA A 347 2.03 15.45 16.62
CA ALA A 347 2.82 15.04 17.77
C ALA A 347 3.65 16.24 18.25
N GLU A 348 3.32 16.77 19.40
CA GLU A 348 4.10 17.79 20.09
C GLU A 348 5.03 17.15 21.12
N LYS A 349 6.29 17.55 21.14
CA LYS A 349 7.28 17.03 22.06
C LYS A 349 7.71 18.10 23.05
N LEU A 350 7.57 17.82 24.34
CA LEU A 350 7.94 18.67 25.46
C LEU A 350 9.13 18.05 26.19
N SER A 351 10.33 18.60 26.01
CA SER A 351 11.56 18.06 26.60
C SER A 351 11.95 18.78 27.86
N GLY A 352 12.11 18.04 28.97
CA GLY A 352 12.47 18.55 30.28
C GLY A 352 11.29 18.89 31.21
N VAL A 353 11.56 19.01 32.50
CA VAL A 353 10.52 19.21 33.53
C VAL A 353 9.80 20.56 33.36
N GLY A 354 10.50 21.61 32.97
CA GLY A 354 9.95 22.95 32.82
C GLY A 354 8.83 23.03 31.76
N PRO A 355 9.09 22.64 30.50
CA PRO A 355 8.07 22.57 29.45
C PRO A 355 6.88 21.66 29.79
N ILE A 356 7.13 20.50 30.43
CA ILE A 356 6.06 19.58 30.87
C ILE A 356 5.17 20.26 31.91
N ASN A 357 5.78 20.96 32.89
CA ASN A 357 5.02 21.68 33.90
C ASN A 357 4.23 22.88 33.31
N GLY A 358 4.83 23.59 32.33
CA GLY A 358 4.15 24.65 31.59
C GLY A 358 2.91 24.16 30.87
N PHE A 359 3.01 23.04 30.19
CA PHE A 359 1.92 22.38 29.49
C PHE A 359 0.78 21.98 30.45
N VAL A 360 1.12 21.33 31.59
CA VAL A 360 0.11 20.94 32.58
C VAL A 360 -0.62 22.16 33.16
N ARG A 361 0.08 23.27 33.35
CA ARG A 361 -0.53 24.54 33.84
C ARG A 361 -1.46 25.17 32.79
N SER A 362 -1.12 25.09 31.50
CA SER A 362 -1.99 25.61 30.45
C SER A 362 -3.31 24.83 30.34
N MET A 363 -3.29 23.51 30.53
CA MET A 363 -4.51 22.68 30.57
C MET A 363 -5.41 23.00 31.79
N GLY A 364 -4.83 23.38 32.93
CA GLY A 364 -5.58 23.76 34.11
C GLY A 364 -6.29 25.12 34.02
N CYS A 365 -5.85 26.00 33.12
CA CYS A 365 -6.49 27.32 32.92
C CYS A 365 -7.74 27.25 32.04
N GLU A 366 -7.89 26.24 31.18
CA GLU A 366 -9.10 26.08 30.34
C GLU A 366 -10.32 25.54 31.12
N GLN A 367 -10.12 24.88 32.26
CA GLN A 367 -11.22 24.35 33.08
C GLN A 367 -11.84 25.38 34.04
N THR A 368 -11.30 26.59 34.14
CA THR A 368 -11.83 27.66 35.03
C THR A 368 -12.51 28.81 34.29
N ALA A 369 -12.72 28.68 32.97
CA ALA A 369 -13.32 29.72 32.12
C ALA A 369 -14.69 29.32 31.50
N ASN A 370 -15.41 28.36 32.14
CA ASN A 370 -16.82 28.07 31.78
C ASN A 370 -17.69 28.16 33.02
#